data_0100dbf0e23f6039246befbbda4e3b8b
#
_entry.id   0100dbf0e23f6039246befbbda4e3b8b
#
_cell.length_a   1.000
_cell.length_b   1.000
_cell.length_c   1.000
_cell.angle_alpha   90.00
_cell.angle_beta   90.00
_cell.angle_gamma   90.00
#
_symmetry.space_group_name_H-M   'P 1'
#
loop_
_entity.id
_entity.type
_entity.pdbx_description
1 polymer ?
#
loop_
_entity_poly.entity_id
_entity_poly.type
_entity_poly.pdbx_seq_one_letter_code
_entity_poly.pdbx_strand_id
1 'polypeptide(L)'
;MKQIAVMLLLSACGFALDREAFTFTNYDLQIRIEPATPLLTATGKLRLRNDSASPQRAVVLQISSTLDWKSILLANKPVQYLTQPYTSDLDHTGELSEAVVTLPREVPPKGTIELDIAYAGAVPQDATRLERIGTPKDIAAANDWDRISESFTALRGVGYVVWYPVATEAASLSEGDQISETVGRWKQRHLASSLSLRVSLATSSAAAAPALVSNGTCGAAVAEPGRNSVRSTNCNWKSLGLEPPVLVAANYALLERPPARVYHFSGSEAAASDYANVAAAAAPLVREWMGELRRPVTIVELPAETTPFETGALYLTPLRVVDTKTLEVFLTHQLAHAALVLPRAWISEGVANFLQAVQSERQAGRMSAILFMQKQLRPLIEVEKNNLATAQKSAGQAQQAASNAATSLINTTDPFLASSKGMYVWWMLRDMLGDRPLQNAFRGYRADEDREANYTPRLLAAEAQVSAPQEAAHLEQFFDDWVYRDRGLPDFHIASVYARQMLNGGFLLTVTVENLGGAAAEVAVIGRAKDESDSRRLWVPARQKATIRIPMRSQPTEAQVNDGSVPESNMANNVVPVQSNSQQ
;
A
#
# COMPACT_ATOMS: atom_id res chain seq x y z
N MET A 1 31.02 16.93 -66.07
CA MET A 1 30.92 17.56 -64.75
C MET A 1 29.63 17.04 -64.08
N LYS A 2 29.75 16.10 -63.16
CA LYS A 2 28.65 15.55 -62.36
C LYS A 2 28.71 16.23 -60.99
N GLN A 3 27.69 17.03 -60.68
CA GLN A 3 27.49 17.60 -59.34
C GLN A 3 26.90 16.50 -58.45
N ILE A 4 27.62 16.10 -57.41
CA ILE A 4 27.15 15.26 -56.32
C ILE A 4 26.58 16.20 -55.27
N ALA A 5 25.25 16.22 -55.14
CA ALA A 5 24.55 16.86 -54.05
C ALA A 5 24.68 15.99 -52.78
N VAL A 6 25.47 16.42 -51.80
CA VAL A 6 25.52 15.81 -50.48
C VAL A 6 24.32 16.32 -49.67
N MET A 7 23.34 15.46 -49.48
CA MET A 7 22.19 15.70 -48.64
C MET A 7 22.60 15.41 -47.18
N LEU A 8 22.89 16.43 -46.41
CA LEU A 8 23.08 16.35 -44.96
C LEU A 8 21.73 16.02 -44.30
N LEU A 9 21.54 14.74 -43.96
CA LEU A 9 20.48 14.32 -43.04
C LEU A 9 20.86 14.79 -41.63
N LEU A 10 20.31 15.91 -41.20
CA LEU A 10 20.26 16.30 -39.80
C LEU A 10 19.33 15.31 -39.09
N SER A 11 19.90 14.28 -38.49
CA SER A 11 19.20 13.46 -37.51
C SER A 11 18.91 14.34 -36.29
N ALA A 12 17.72 14.95 -36.26
CA ALA A 12 17.17 15.48 -35.02
C ALA A 12 16.93 14.26 -34.12
N CYS A 13 17.86 14.01 -33.19
CA CYS A 13 17.58 13.18 -32.03
C CYS A 13 16.47 13.89 -31.26
N GLY A 14 15.22 13.55 -31.58
CA GLY A 14 14.07 13.88 -30.74
C GLY A 14 14.29 13.16 -29.42
N PHE A 15 14.81 13.85 -28.42
CA PHE A 15 14.77 13.34 -27.05
C PHE A 15 13.29 13.16 -26.70
N ALA A 16 12.87 11.93 -26.42
CA ALA A 16 11.55 11.67 -25.87
C ALA A 16 11.40 12.52 -24.59
N LEU A 17 10.25 13.16 -24.45
CA LEU A 17 9.94 13.97 -23.27
C LEU A 17 9.92 13.07 -22.03
N ASP A 18 10.88 13.26 -21.13
CA ASP A 18 10.93 12.56 -19.85
C ASP A 18 9.99 13.26 -18.86
N ARG A 19 8.79 12.72 -18.70
CA ARG A 19 7.77 13.26 -17.80
C ARG A 19 8.17 13.15 -16.35
N GLU A 20 8.94 12.16 -16.01
CA GLU A 20 9.37 11.86 -14.65
C GLU A 20 10.74 12.46 -14.28
N ALA A 21 11.34 13.27 -15.16
CA ALA A 21 12.64 13.91 -14.91
C ALA A 21 12.66 14.76 -13.62
N PHE A 22 11.55 15.39 -13.28
CA PHE A 22 11.47 16.25 -12.10
C PHE A 22 10.66 15.60 -10.97
N THR A 23 11.18 15.68 -9.75
CA THR A 23 10.43 15.39 -8.52
C THR A 23 9.94 16.70 -7.91
N PHE A 24 8.65 16.80 -7.61
CA PHE A 24 8.06 17.93 -6.89
C PHE A 24 8.40 17.80 -5.40
N THR A 25 9.39 18.52 -4.95
CA THR A 25 9.91 18.41 -3.57
C THR A 25 9.08 19.16 -2.54
N ASN A 26 8.40 20.23 -2.98
CA ASN A 26 7.51 21.00 -2.11
C ASN A 26 6.38 21.62 -2.92
N TYR A 27 5.20 21.58 -2.32
CA TYR A 27 4.00 22.28 -2.78
C TYR A 27 3.59 23.29 -1.70
N ASP A 28 3.35 24.54 -2.09
CA ASP A 28 2.70 25.57 -1.27
C ASP A 28 1.47 26.07 -2.04
N LEU A 29 0.31 25.47 -1.75
CA LEU A 29 -0.91 25.67 -2.52
C LEU A 29 -2.00 26.36 -1.70
N GLN A 30 -2.77 27.19 -2.38
CA GLN A 30 -4.02 27.75 -1.88
C GLN A 30 -5.14 27.31 -2.81
N ILE A 31 -6.10 26.59 -2.30
CA ILE A 31 -7.28 26.16 -3.06
C ILE A 31 -8.54 26.79 -2.49
N ARG A 32 -9.44 27.13 -3.38
CA ARG A 32 -10.79 27.55 -3.07
C ARG A 32 -11.77 26.59 -3.71
N ILE A 33 -12.64 26.02 -2.90
CA ILE A 33 -13.68 25.09 -3.30
C ILE A 33 -15.02 25.81 -3.16
N GLU A 34 -15.79 25.83 -4.23
CA GLU A 34 -17.13 26.43 -4.30
C GLU A 34 -18.16 25.35 -4.64
N PRO A 35 -18.75 24.67 -3.64
CA PRO A 35 -19.65 23.55 -3.86
C PRO A 35 -20.90 23.87 -4.67
N ALA A 36 -21.42 25.10 -4.57
CA ALA A 36 -22.62 25.54 -5.30
C ALA A 36 -22.40 25.65 -6.82
N THR A 37 -21.16 25.86 -7.27
CA THR A 37 -20.79 25.99 -8.69
C THR A 37 -19.82 24.89 -9.14
N PRO A 38 -19.76 23.74 -8.47
CA PRO A 38 -18.75 22.67 -8.47
C PRO A 38 -17.31 23.07 -8.86
N LEU A 39 -16.86 24.26 -8.44
CA LEU A 39 -15.63 24.88 -8.91
C LEU A 39 -14.48 24.68 -7.91
N LEU A 40 -13.31 24.35 -8.44
CA LEU A 40 -12.03 24.41 -7.76
C LEU A 40 -11.16 25.49 -8.42
N THR A 41 -10.60 26.38 -7.62
CA THR A 41 -9.57 27.33 -8.05
C THR A 41 -8.33 27.12 -7.21
N ALA A 42 -7.18 27.01 -7.84
CA ALA A 42 -5.90 26.80 -7.18
C ALA A 42 -4.85 27.80 -7.64
N THR A 43 -4.06 28.27 -6.68
CA THR A 43 -2.84 29.06 -6.91
C THR A 43 -1.76 28.59 -5.97
N GLY A 44 -0.50 28.79 -6.32
CA GLY A 44 0.60 28.48 -5.40
C GLY A 44 1.92 28.26 -6.07
N LYS A 45 2.85 27.69 -5.30
CA LYS A 45 4.23 27.47 -5.69
C LYS A 45 4.56 25.99 -5.69
N LEU A 46 5.31 25.57 -6.71
CA LEU A 46 5.87 24.24 -6.84
C LEU A 46 7.40 24.35 -6.84
N ARG A 47 8.06 23.64 -5.94
CA ARG A 47 9.52 23.46 -6.01
C ARG A 47 9.84 22.10 -6.59
N LEU A 48 10.59 22.09 -7.70
CA LEU A 48 10.94 20.89 -8.46
C LEU A 48 12.45 20.69 -8.45
N ARG A 49 12.88 19.44 -8.41
CA ARG A 49 14.28 19.03 -8.52
C ARG A 49 14.43 18.10 -9.72
N ASN A 50 15.42 18.38 -10.57
CA ASN A 50 15.79 17.47 -11.66
C ASN A 50 16.49 16.23 -11.09
N ASP A 51 15.83 15.09 -11.11
CA ASP A 51 16.38 13.82 -10.66
C ASP A 51 16.87 12.92 -11.80
N SER A 52 16.75 13.40 -13.06
CA SER A 52 17.33 12.72 -14.22
C SER A 52 18.86 12.85 -14.26
N ALA A 53 19.51 12.04 -15.09
CA ALA A 53 20.96 12.05 -15.28
C ALA A 53 21.46 13.19 -16.18
N SER A 54 20.55 13.92 -16.87
CA SER A 54 20.89 14.96 -17.85
C SER A 54 20.25 16.31 -17.51
N PRO A 55 20.83 17.45 -17.99
CA PRO A 55 20.19 18.74 -17.90
C PRO A 55 18.81 18.72 -18.60
N GLN A 56 17.79 19.34 -17.99
CA GLN A 56 16.43 19.34 -18.51
C GLN A 56 15.98 20.77 -18.80
N ARG A 57 15.34 20.96 -19.95
CA ARG A 57 14.73 22.24 -20.37
C ARG A 57 13.22 22.20 -20.41
N ALA A 58 12.63 21.01 -20.38
CA ALA A 58 11.18 20.80 -20.35
C ALA A 58 10.75 20.30 -18.97
N VAL A 59 9.65 20.86 -18.46
CA VAL A 59 8.97 20.41 -17.25
C VAL A 59 7.56 20.03 -17.60
N VAL A 60 7.12 18.86 -17.16
CA VAL A 60 5.74 18.41 -17.34
C VAL A 60 4.97 18.64 -16.04
N LEU A 61 3.78 19.20 -16.19
CA LEU A 61 2.79 19.37 -15.13
C LEU A 61 1.46 18.79 -15.61
N GLN A 62 0.82 17.95 -14.83
CA GLN A 62 -0.44 17.29 -15.17
C GLN A 62 -1.46 17.52 -14.05
N ILE A 63 -2.69 17.84 -14.42
CA ILE A 63 -3.87 17.94 -13.55
C ILE A 63 -5.04 17.24 -14.23
N SER A 64 -6.16 17.04 -13.53
CA SER A 64 -7.39 16.49 -14.12
C SER A 64 -7.75 17.22 -15.42
N SER A 65 -8.28 16.51 -16.41
CA SER A 65 -8.71 17.09 -17.70
C SER A 65 -9.86 18.10 -17.54
N THR A 66 -10.56 18.08 -16.40
CA THR A 66 -11.62 19.04 -16.07
C THR A 66 -11.10 20.37 -15.50
N LEU A 67 -9.78 20.48 -15.32
CA LEU A 67 -9.09 21.65 -14.81
C LEU A 67 -8.23 22.29 -15.90
N ASP A 68 -8.26 23.61 -16.01
CA ASP A 68 -7.49 24.39 -16.98
C ASP A 68 -6.35 25.15 -16.33
N TRP A 69 -5.18 25.08 -16.91
CA TRP A 69 -4.05 25.95 -16.59
C TRP A 69 -4.36 27.40 -16.91
N LYS A 70 -4.25 28.29 -15.93
CA LYS A 70 -4.51 29.74 -16.11
C LYS A 70 -3.21 30.54 -16.24
N SER A 71 -2.16 30.16 -15.48
CA SER A 71 -0.83 30.76 -15.61
C SER A 71 0.24 29.85 -15.02
N ILE A 72 1.45 29.94 -15.62
CA ILE A 72 2.67 29.33 -15.11
C ILE A 72 3.78 30.38 -15.22
N LEU A 73 4.41 30.71 -14.08
CA LEU A 73 5.44 31.74 -14.00
C LEU A 73 6.74 31.15 -13.41
N LEU A 74 7.86 31.68 -13.87
CA LEU A 74 9.18 31.43 -13.28
C LEU A 74 9.77 32.78 -12.82
N ALA A 75 10.08 32.91 -11.54
CA ALA A 75 10.55 34.17 -10.94
C ALA A 75 9.62 35.37 -11.29
N ASN A 76 8.31 35.18 -11.15
CA ASN A 76 7.24 36.15 -11.47
C ASN A 76 7.15 36.54 -12.95
N LYS A 77 7.77 35.81 -13.87
CA LYS A 77 7.70 36.06 -15.30
C LYS A 77 6.97 34.90 -16.00
N PRO A 78 6.03 35.18 -16.94
CA PRO A 78 5.40 34.14 -17.71
C PRO A 78 6.41 33.30 -18.47
N VAL A 79 6.24 31.98 -18.44
CA VAL A 79 7.00 31.02 -19.24
C VAL A 79 6.16 30.50 -20.38
N GLN A 80 6.82 30.07 -21.44
CA GLN A 80 6.12 29.39 -22.54
C GLN A 80 5.72 27.98 -22.08
N TYR A 81 4.48 27.61 -22.29
CA TYR A 81 3.99 26.26 -22.11
C TYR A 81 2.93 25.89 -23.16
N LEU A 82 2.87 24.63 -23.50
CA LEU A 82 1.84 24.05 -24.37
C LEU A 82 0.95 23.14 -23.51
N THR A 83 -0.35 23.38 -23.58
CA THR A 83 -1.34 22.49 -22.97
C THR A 83 -1.88 21.52 -24.00
N GLN A 84 -1.99 20.26 -23.62
CA GLN A 84 -2.54 19.19 -24.44
C GLN A 84 -3.27 18.15 -23.60
N PRO A 85 -4.28 17.47 -24.16
CA PRO A 85 -4.85 16.31 -23.51
C PRO A 85 -3.81 15.18 -23.46
N TYR A 86 -3.80 14.42 -22.35
CA TYR A 86 -2.91 13.29 -22.14
C TYR A 86 -3.72 12.12 -21.58
N THR A 87 -3.94 11.10 -22.41
CA THR A 87 -4.73 9.92 -22.02
C THR A 87 -4.02 9.15 -20.91
N SER A 88 -4.67 9.06 -19.75
CA SER A 88 -4.18 8.30 -18.61
C SER A 88 -5.30 8.04 -17.61
N ASP A 89 -5.48 6.80 -17.19
CA ASP A 89 -6.48 6.39 -16.20
C ASP A 89 -6.09 6.71 -14.75
N LEU A 90 -5.03 7.50 -14.55
CA LEU A 90 -4.70 8.08 -13.25
C LEU A 90 -5.73 9.12 -12.78
N ASP A 91 -6.53 9.65 -13.71
CA ASP A 91 -7.68 10.51 -13.42
C ASP A 91 -8.99 9.80 -13.78
N HIS A 92 -10.06 10.09 -13.04
CA HIS A 92 -11.38 9.46 -13.20
C HIS A 92 -12.00 9.68 -14.59
N THR A 93 -11.61 10.74 -15.28
CA THR A 93 -12.03 11.03 -16.65
C THR A 93 -11.34 10.15 -17.69
N GLY A 94 -10.22 9.50 -17.33
CA GLY A 94 -9.33 8.78 -18.25
C GLY A 94 -8.39 9.69 -19.03
N GLU A 95 -8.31 10.98 -18.67
CA GLU A 95 -7.49 11.97 -19.35
C GLU A 95 -6.97 13.03 -18.37
N LEU A 96 -5.79 13.56 -18.64
CA LEU A 96 -5.16 14.64 -17.90
C LEU A 96 -4.99 15.88 -18.81
N SER A 97 -5.01 17.07 -18.22
CA SER A 97 -4.56 18.32 -18.83
C SER A 97 -3.07 18.47 -18.60
N GLU A 98 -2.26 18.13 -19.60
CA GLU A 98 -0.80 18.19 -19.54
C GLU A 98 -0.29 19.56 -20.01
N ALA A 99 0.51 20.24 -19.19
CA ALA A 99 1.27 21.42 -19.58
C ALA A 99 2.76 21.05 -19.70
N VAL A 100 3.30 21.21 -20.92
CA VAL A 100 4.73 21.07 -21.19
C VAL A 100 5.35 22.46 -21.15
N VAL A 101 6.09 22.76 -20.10
CA VAL A 101 6.70 24.06 -19.83
C VAL A 101 8.12 24.10 -20.39
N THR A 102 8.43 25.09 -21.24
CA THR A 102 9.77 25.31 -21.76
C THR A 102 10.52 26.32 -20.88
N LEU A 103 11.55 25.86 -20.21
CA LEU A 103 12.38 26.71 -19.36
C LEU A 103 13.34 27.60 -20.19
N PRO A 104 13.60 28.84 -19.77
CA PRO A 104 14.55 29.73 -20.45
C PRO A 104 16.00 29.22 -20.36
N ARG A 105 16.32 28.42 -19.34
CA ARG A 105 17.63 27.77 -19.13
C ARG A 105 17.44 26.32 -18.69
N GLU A 106 18.38 25.47 -19.03
CA GLU A 106 18.42 24.10 -18.57
C GLU A 106 18.68 24.01 -17.06
N VAL A 107 18.05 23.04 -16.41
CA VAL A 107 18.25 22.71 -15.00
C VAL A 107 19.18 21.49 -14.95
N PRO A 108 20.39 21.61 -14.40
CA PRO A 108 21.31 20.49 -14.31
C PRO A 108 20.77 19.38 -13.39
N PRO A 109 21.32 18.16 -13.46
CA PRO A 109 21.00 17.10 -12.50
C PRO A 109 21.13 17.61 -11.05
N LYS A 110 20.14 17.26 -10.21
CA LYS A 110 19.96 17.76 -8.83
C LYS A 110 19.71 19.26 -8.68
N GLY A 111 19.70 20.03 -9.77
CA GLY A 111 19.29 21.42 -9.78
C GLY A 111 17.80 21.57 -9.44
N THR A 112 17.44 22.71 -8.86
CA THR A 112 16.07 23.00 -8.44
C THR A 112 15.52 24.25 -9.14
N ILE A 113 14.20 24.26 -9.35
CA ILE A 113 13.44 25.43 -9.82
C ILE A 113 12.18 25.61 -8.97
N GLU A 114 11.64 26.82 -9.00
CA GLU A 114 10.35 27.13 -8.39
C GLU A 114 9.43 27.76 -9.46
N LEU A 115 8.22 27.21 -9.59
CA LEU A 115 7.18 27.70 -10.49
C LEU A 115 6.01 28.21 -9.67
N ASP A 116 5.51 29.40 -10.03
CA ASP A 116 4.22 29.89 -9.56
C ASP A 116 3.15 29.41 -10.55
N ILE A 117 2.06 28.85 -10.05
CA ILE A 117 1.02 28.24 -10.87
C ILE A 117 -0.37 28.74 -10.49
N ALA A 118 -1.26 28.76 -11.49
CA ALA A 118 -2.69 28.93 -11.27
C ALA A 118 -3.47 28.01 -12.23
N TYR A 119 -4.52 27.38 -11.72
CA TYR A 119 -5.46 26.57 -12.50
C TYR A 119 -6.85 26.61 -11.86
N ALA A 120 -7.88 26.31 -12.66
CA ALA A 120 -9.25 26.26 -12.17
C ALA A 120 -10.13 25.42 -13.09
N GLY A 121 -11.18 24.86 -12.54
CA GLY A 121 -12.18 24.12 -13.29
C GLY A 121 -13.22 23.47 -12.41
N ALA A 122 -14.19 22.80 -13.01
CA ALA A 122 -15.17 22.02 -12.30
C ALA A 122 -14.63 20.62 -12.00
N VAL A 123 -15.11 20.01 -10.90
CA VAL A 123 -14.84 18.58 -10.62
C VAL A 123 -16.20 17.88 -10.47
N PRO A 124 -16.83 17.49 -11.58
CA PRO A 124 -18.04 16.66 -11.56
C PRO A 124 -17.68 15.24 -11.17
N GLN A 125 -18.67 14.45 -10.75
CA GLN A 125 -18.49 13.02 -10.68
C GLN A 125 -18.32 12.48 -12.10
N ASP A 126 -17.26 11.70 -12.32
CA ASP A 126 -16.96 11.06 -13.60
C ASP A 126 -16.41 9.66 -13.34
N ALA A 127 -16.78 8.72 -14.17
CA ALA A 127 -16.32 7.32 -14.09
C ALA A 127 -15.98 6.80 -15.51
N THR A 128 -15.74 7.70 -16.45
CA THR A 128 -15.52 7.37 -17.87
C THR A 128 -14.39 6.35 -18.05
N ARG A 129 -13.32 6.43 -17.26
CA ARG A 129 -12.22 5.45 -17.33
C ARG A 129 -12.67 4.02 -17.05
N LEU A 130 -13.58 3.83 -16.08
CA LEU A 130 -14.13 2.51 -15.72
C LEU A 130 -15.19 2.04 -16.72
N GLU A 131 -16.07 2.93 -17.18
CA GLU A 131 -17.07 2.61 -18.19
C GLU A 131 -16.42 2.17 -19.52
N ARG A 132 -15.29 2.80 -19.89
CA ARG A 132 -14.52 2.48 -21.11
C ARG A 132 -14.00 1.04 -21.12
N ILE A 133 -13.69 0.46 -19.98
CA ILE A 133 -13.25 -0.94 -19.85
C ILE A 133 -14.42 -1.91 -19.63
N GLY A 134 -15.67 -1.43 -19.72
CA GLY A 134 -16.88 -2.25 -19.64
C GLY A 134 -17.48 -2.41 -18.25
N THR A 135 -17.04 -1.63 -17.26
CA THR A 135 -17.64 -1.63 -15.93
C THR A 135 -19.07 -1.06 -16.01
N PRO A 136 -20.11 -1.71 -15.44
CA PRO A 136 -21.46 -1.16 -15.37
C PRO A 136 -21.47 0.22 -14.69
N LYS A 137 -22.33 1.12 -15.17
CA LYS A 137 -22.34 2.54 -14.74
C LYS A 137 -22.52 2.76 -13.25
N ASP A 138 -23.40 1.99 -12.62
CA ASP A 138 -23.65 2.02 -11.19
C ASP A 138 -22.42 1.61 -10.37
N ILE A 139 -21.74 0.55 -10.81
CA ILE A 139 -20.50 0.07 -10.19
C ILE A 139 -19.35 1.06 -10.45
N ALA A 140 -19.26 1.59 -11.67
CA ALA A 140 -18.25 2.61 -12.00
C ALA A 140 -18.41 3.86 -11.14
N ALA A 141 -19.62 4.38 -11.03
CA ALA A 141 -19.94 5.55 -10.20
C ALA A 141 -19.75 5.29 -8.69
N ALA A 142 -19.97 4.05 -8.24
CA ALA A 142 -19.71 3.64 -6.87
C ALA A 142 -18.20 3.60 -6.54
N ASN A 143 -17.32 3.44 -7.52
CA ASN A 143 -15.87 3.43 -7.36
C ASN A 143 -15.24 4.81 -7.58
N ASP A 144 -15.64 5.52 -8.64
CA ASP A 144 -15.18 6.89 -8.94
C ASP A 144 -16.24 7.90 -8.48
N TRP A 145 -16.30 8.09 -7.17
CA TRP A 145 -17.28 8.95 -6.49
C TRP A 145 -16.75 10.35 -6.16
N ASP A 146 -15.53 10.70 -6.59
CA ASP A 146 -14.97 12.02 -6.38
C ASP A 146 -15.77 13.09 -7.11
N ARG A 147 -16.05 14.19 -6.42
CA ARG A 147 -16.77 15.35 -6.95
C ARG A 147 -16.72 16.53 -6.00
N ILE A 148 -17.05 17.71 -6.53
CA ILE A 148 -17.40 18.88 -5.74
C ILE A 148 -18.91 19.10 -5.89
N SER A 149 -19.66 19.08 -4.79
CA SER A 149 -21.08 19.42 -4.76
C SER A 149 -21.50 19.95 -3.39
N GLU A 150 -22.68 20.59 -3.29
CA GLU A 150 -23.18 21.16 -2.03
C GLU A 150 -23.42 20.11 -0.96
N SER A 151 -23.88 18.92 -1.32
CA SER A 151 -24.19 17.85 -0.38
C SER A 151 -22.95 17.07 0.06
N PHE A 152 -21.96 16.92 -0.85
CA PHE A 152 -20.78 16.09 -0.63
C PHE A 152 -19.65 16.48 -1.60
N THR A 153 -18.51 16.82 -1.04
CA THR A 153 -17.27 17.08 -1.80
C THR A 153 -16.23 16.07 -1.38
N ALA A 154 -15.58 15.43 -2.34
CA ALA A 154 -14.46 14.53 -2.09
C ALA A 154 -13.45 14.56 -3.23
N LEU A 155 -12.17 14.55 -2.87
CA LEU A 155 -11.03 14.62 -3.77
C LEU A 155 -9.92 13.71 -3.23
N ARG A 156 -9.77 12.51 -3.82
CA ARG A 156 -8.80 11.49 -3.36
C ARG A 156 -7.37 11.69 -3.87
N GLY A 157 -7.17 12.50 -4.90
CA GLY A 157 -5.84 12.78 -5.44
C GLY A 157 -5.40 11.78 -6.53
N VAL A 158 -4.07 11.64 -6.72
CA VAL A 158 -3.46 10.81 -7.78
C VAL A 158 -3.99 9.37 -7.76
N GLY A 159 -4.39 8.89 -8.93
CA GLY A 159 -5.05 7.59 -9.09
C GLY A 159 -6.58 7.66 -9.05
N TYR A 160 -7.16 8.84 -8.76
CA TYR A 160 -8.62 9.11 -8.73
C TYR A 160 -8.96 10.44 -9.38
N VAL A 161 -8.73 11.56 -8.71
CA VAL A 161 -8.85 12.91 -9.29
C VAL A 161 -7.55 13.65 -9.07
N VAL A 162 -6.88 14.02 -10.15
CA VAL A 162 -5.60 14.73 -10.08
C VAL A 162 -5.87 16.22 -9.88
N TRP A 163 -6.24 16.60 -8.65
CA TRP A 163 -6.60 17.97 -8.30
C TRP A 163 -5.41 18.85 -7.90
N TYR A 164 -4.22 18.27 -7.74
CA TYR A 164 -2.94 18.97 -7.57
C TYR A 164 -1.94 18.50 -8.61
N PRO A 165 -0.94 19.30 -9.00
CA PRO A 165 -0.02 18.96 -10.08
C PRO A 165 0.79 17.71 -9.79
N VAL A 166 0.85 16.80 -10.76
CA VAL A 166 1.71 15.63 -10.79
C VAL A 166 2.50 15.60 -12.11
N ALA A 167 3.43 14.68 -12.25
CA ALA A 167 4.06 14.32 -13.51
C ALA A 167 4.36 12.81 -13.51
N THR A 168 3.69 12.09 -14.41
CA THR A 168 3.77 10.64 -14.51
C THR A 168 3.70 10.21 -15.97
N GLU A 169 4.21 9.03 -16.28
CA GLU A 169 3.87 8.37 -17.53
C GLU A 169 2.40 7.92 -17.56
N ALA A 170 1.88 7.66 -18.75
CA ALA A 170 0.51 7.17 -18.92
C ALA A 170 0.32 5.84 -18.21
N ALA A 171 -0.88 5.63 -17.68
CA ALA A 171 -1.30 4.36 -17.15
C ALA A 171 -2.72 4.02 -17.62
N SER A 172 -2.97 2.75 -17.92
CA SER A 172 -4.25 2.26 -18.44
C SER A 172 -4.79 1.15 -17.57
N LEU A 173 -6.08 1.22 -17.24
CA LEU A 173 -6.81 0.16 -16.54
C LEU A 173 -6.93 -1.14 -17.36
N SER A 174 -6.79 -1.06 -18.70
CA SER A 174 -6.81 -2.24 -19.57
C SER A 174 -5.47 -2.98 -19.64
N GLU A 175 -4.40 -2.45 -19.04
CA GLU A 175 -3.06 -3.02 -19.09
C GLU A 175 -2.59 -3.52 -17.72
N GLY A 176 -3.41 -4.34 -17.06
CA GLY A 176 -3.07 -4.99 -15.80
C GLY A 176 -2.87 -4.00 -14.64
N ASP A 177 -1.73 -4.07 -13.97
CA ASP A 177 -1.46 -3.33 -12.73
C ASP A 177 -0.83 -1.94 -12.95
N GLN A 178 -0.83 -1.40 -14.18
CA GLN A 178 -0.14 -0.16 -14.53
C GLN A 178 -0.54 1.05 -13.65
N ILE A 179 -1.83 1.16 -13.27
CA ILE A 179 -2.28 2.24 -12.38
C ILE A 179 -1.56 2.14 -11.03
N SER A 180 -1.60 0.96 -10.41
CA SER A 180 -0.96 0.69 -9.11
C SER A 180 0.53 0.90 -9.17
N GLU A 181 1.19 0.44 -10.23
CA GLU A 181 2.63 0.64 -10.45
C GLU A 181 2.98 2.12 -10.62
N THR A 182 2.22 2.86 -11.43
CA THR A 182 2.50 4.28 -11.68
C THR A 182 2.26 5.12 -10.43
N VAL A 183 1.15 4.88 -9.70
CA VAL A 183 0.89 5.51 -8.40
C VAL A 183 1.98 5.12 -7.38
N GLY A 184 2.40 3.85 -7.35
CA GLY A 184 3.46 3.37 -6.48
C GLY A 184 4.81 4.04 -6.77
N ARG A 185 5.22 4.17 -8.04
CA ARG A 185 6.42 4.94 -8.44
C ARG A 185 6.31 6.39 -8.03
N TRP A 186 5.16 7.02 -8.26
CA TRP A 186 4.90 8.39 -7.82
C TRP A 186 5.08 8.52 -6.29
N LYS A 187 4.48 7.61 -5.51
CA LYS A 187 4.61 7.57 -4.04
C LYS A 187 6.07 7.46 -3.62
N GLN A 188 6.84 6.55 -4.20
CA GLN A 188 8.27 6.37 -3.88
C GLN A 188 9.09 7.63 -4.18
N ARG A 189 8.88 8.28 -5.31
CA ARG A 189 9.58 9.52 -5.68
C ARG A 189 9.26 10.67 -4.72
N HIS A 190 8.05 10.69 -4.15
CA HIS A 190 7.55 11.76 -3.30
C HIS A 190 7.59 11.44 -1.79
N LEU A 191 8.30 10.38 -1.37
CA LEU A 191 8.43 10.04 0.05
C LEU A 191 8.93 11.20 0.93
N ALA A 192 9.84 12.00 0.42
CA ALA A 192 10.40 13.16 1.11
C ALA A 192 9.74 14.49 0.70
N SER A 193 8.73 14.46 -0.15
CA SER A 193 8.04 15.67 -0.61
C SER A 193 7.01 16.13 0.42
N SER A 194 6.82 17.45 0.49
CA SER A 194 5.88 18.07 1.42
C SER A 194 4.83 18.91 0.71
N LEU A 195 3.65 19.05 1.35
CA LEU A 195 2.60 19.95 0.92
C LEU A 195 2.14 20.81 2.10
N SER A 196 2.17 22.13 1.89
CA SER A 196 1.43 23.11 2.68
C SER A 196 0.22 23.54 1.86
N LEU A 197 -0.98 23.34 2.39
CA LEU A 197 -2.22 23.59 1.68
C LEU A 197 -3.15 24.47 2.51
N ARG A 198 -3.50 25.62 1.97
CA ARG A 198 -4.63 26.43 2.49
C ARG A 198 -5.89 26.07 1.69
N VAL A 199 -6.90 25.57 2.39
CA VAL A 199 -8.21 25.26 1.80
C VAL A 199 -9.21 26.30 2.25
N SER A 200 -9.84 27.00 1.30
CA SER A 200 -10.97 27.90 1.52
C SER A 200 -12.24 27.24 0.96
N LEU A 201 -13.18 26.92 1.83
CA LEU A 201 -14.45 26.31 1.47
C LEU A 201 -15.57 27.35 1.54
N ALA A 202 -16.19 27.65 0.39
CA ALA A 202 -17.35 28.50 0.33
C ALA A 202 -18.61 27.74 0.78
N THR A 203 -19.47 28.38 1.57
CA THR A 203 -20.70 27.79 2.08
C THR A 203 -21.90 28.62 1.67
N SER A 204 -23.02 27.99 1.32
CA SER A 204 -24.28 28.68 0.99
C SER A 204 -24.95 29.27 2.24
N SER A 205 -24.61 28.81 3.43
CA SER A 205 -25.16 29.28 4.70
C SER A 205 -24.07 29.35 5.78
N ALA A 206 -24.01 30.47 6.50
CA ALA A 206 -23.12 30.63 7.64
C ALA A 206 -23.52 29.75 8.86
N ALA A 207 -24.78 29.29 8.92
CA ALA A 207 -25.31 28.53 10.04
C ALA A 207 -24.97 27.02 10.00
N ALA A 208 -24.68 26.49 8.80
CA ALA A 208 -24.37 25.08 8.60
C ALA A 208 -23.12 24.95 7.71
N ALA A 209 -21.97 25.34 8.24
CA ALA A 209 -20.72 25.22 7.51
C ALA A 209 -20.30 23.73 7.48
N PRO A 210 -20.05 23.14 6.27
CA PRO A 210 -19.61 21.77 6.17
C PRO A 210 -18.26 21.57 6.87
N ALA A 211 -18.11 20.42 7.51
CA ALA A 211 -16.83 20.00 8.09
C ALA A 211 -15.89 19.58 6.96
N LEU A 212 -14.67 20.11 6.95
CA LEU A 212 -13.59 19.64 6.09
C LEU A 212 -12.74 18.62 6.85
N VAL A 213 -12.62 17.44 6.27
CA VAL A 213 -11.83 16.32 6.81
C VAL A 213 -10.72 15.96 5.83
N SER A 214 -9.55 15.66 6.34
CA SER A 214 -8.37 15.31 5.55
C SER A 214 -7.44 14.37 6.31
N ASN A 215 -6.58 13.64 5.60
CA ASN A 215 -5.49 12.85 6.19
C ASN A 215 -4.26 13.69 6.56
N GLY A 216 -4.20 14.97 6.15
CA GLY A 216 -3.16 15.90 6.58
C GLY A 216 -3.31 16.39 8.02
N THR A 217 -2.26 17.00 8.56
CA THR A 217 -2.34 17.70 9.84
C THR A 217 -2.98 19.08 9.61
N CYS A 218 -4.26 19.20 9.94
CA CYS A 218 -5.04 20.41 9.71
C CYS A 218 -5.26 21.21 11.00
N GLY A 219 -5.21 22.55 10.88
CA GLY A 219 -5.63 23.47 11.91
C GLY A 219 -7.14 23.60 12.00
N ALA A 220 -7.64 24.34 12.98
CA ALA A 220 -9.05 24.69 13.06
C ALA A 220 -9.50 25.55 11.86
N ALA A 221 -10.70 25.28 11.36
CA ALA A 221 -11.30 26.11 10.32
C ALA A 221 -11.74 27.46 10.88
N VAL A 222 -11.30 28.55 10.28
CA VAL A 222 -11.64 29.92 10.68
C VAL A 222 -12.41 30.64 9.57
N ALA A 223 -13.34 31.51 9.94
CA ALA A 223 -14.04 32.37 8.98
C ALA A 223 -13.06 33.36 8.35
N GLU A 224 -13.18 33.58 7.05
CA GLU A 224 -12.36 34.60 6.37
C GLU A 224 -12.84 36.02 6.74
N PRO A 225 -11.91 36.94 7.03
CA PRO A 225 -12.27 38.32 7.30
C PRO A 225 -13.11 38.95 6.16
N GLY A 226 -14.27 39.48 6.49
CA GLY A 226 -15.19 40.12 5.51
C GLY A 226 -15.97 39.14 4.61
N ARG A 227 -15.83 37.80 4.82
CA ARG A 227 -16.52 36.74 4.07
C ARG A 227 -17.00 35.63 4.99
N ASN A 228 -18.05 35.92 5.78
CA ASN A 228 -18.60 34.97 6.75
C ASN A 228 -19.08 33.63 6.16
N SER A 229 -19.31 33.58 4.84
CA SER A 229 -19.68 32.40 4.09
C SER A 229 -18.47 31.57 3.58
N VAL A 230 -17.24 31.91 3.97
CA VAL A 230 -16.03 31.19 3.60
C VAL A 230 -15.26 30.81 4.85
N ARG A 231 -14.92 29.53 4.96
CA ARG A 231 -14.06 29.04 6.02
C ARG A 231 -12.74 28.54 5.44
N SER A 232 -11.64 28.92 6.06
CA SER A 232 -10.30 28.50 5.65
C SER A 232 -9.64 27.66 6.72
N THR A 233 -8.90 26.66 6.31
CA THR A 233 -8.01 25.87 7.16
C THR A 233 -6.68 25.65 6.47
N ASN A 234 -5.60 25.49 7.26
CA ASN A 234 -4.30 25.13 6.74
C ASN A 234 -4.03 23.66 7.10
N CYS A 235 -3.68 22.87 6.10
CA CYS A 235 -3.33 21.47 6.23
C CYS A 235 -1.89 21.25 5.76
N ASN A 236 -1.15 20.35 6.40
CA ASN A 236 0.23 20.07 6.09
C ASN A 236 0.47 18.55 5.98
N TRP A 237 1.24 18.16 4.97
CA TRP A 237 1.77 16.82 4.77
C TRP A 237 3.29 16.90 4.73
N LYS A 238 3.96 16.11 5.55
CA LYS A 238 5.43 16.05 5.60
C LYS A 238 6.01 15.05 4.61
N SER A 239 5.18 14.12 4.13
CA SER A 239 5.61 13.01 3.29
C SER A 239 4.45 12.58 2.38
N LEU A 240 4.35 13.24 1.22
CA LEU A 240 3.26 13.01 0.26
C LEU A 240 3.18 11.58 -0.27
N GLY A 241 4.34 10.93 -0.43
CA GLY A 241 4.40 9.58 -0.94
C GLY A 241 3.84 8.54 0.03
N LEU A 242 3.82 8.81 1.34
CA LEU A 242 3.22 7.92 2.32
C LEU A 242 1.69 8.05 2.34
N GLU A 243 1.21 9.28 2.37
CA GLU A 243 -0.22 9.58 2.48
C GLU A 243 -0.58 10.66 1.46
N PRO A 244 -0.95 10.28 0.21
CA PRO A 244 -1.45 11.24 -0.77
C PRO A 244 -2.60 12.07 -0.20
N PRO A 245 -2.66 13.38 -0.52
CA PRO A 245 -3.63 14.29 0.05
C PRO A 245 -5.07 13.91 -0.33
N VAL A 246 -5.93 13.78 0.66
CA VAL A 246 -7.37 13.55 0.51
C VAL A 246 -8.13 14.66 1.20
N LEU A 247 -9.15 15.18 0.55
CA LEU A 247 -10.07 16.18 1.09
C LEU A 247 -11.50 15.66 0.98
N VAL A 248 -12.25 15.73 2.08
CA VAL A 248 -13.69 15.43 2.10
C VAL A 248 -14.41 16.53 2.86
N ALA A 249 -15.53 16.99 2.34
CA ALA A 249 -16.35 17.98 3.02
C ALA A 249 -17.85 17.69 2.84
N ALA A 250 -18.57 17.71 3.94
CA ALA A 250 -20.03 17.62 3.97
C ALA A 250 -20.57 18.16 5.30
N ASN A 251 -21.90 18.19 5.44
CA ASN A 251 -22.56 18.54 6.70
C ASN A 251 -22.47 17.38 7.70
N TYR A 252 -21.25 17.12 8.19
CA TYR A 252 -21.00 16.07 9.16
C TYR A 252 -21.25 16.53 10.60
N ALA A 253 -21.85 15.66 11.40
CA ALA A 253 -21.70 15.66 12.84
C ALA A 253 -20.40 14.91 13.20
N LEU A 254 -19.78 15.28 14.32
CA LEU A 254 -18.56 14.65 14.81
C LEU A 254 -18.83 13.92 16.12
N LEU A 255 -18.55 12.63 16.16
CA LEU A 255 -18.47 11.82 17.38
C LEU A 255 -16.99 11.60 17.70
N GLU A 256 -16.52 12.20 18.80
CA GLU A 256 -15.17 11.94 19.33
C GLU A 256 -15.26 10.93 20.48
N ARG A 257 -14.69 9.75 20.26
CA ARG A 257 -14.53 8.71 21.27
C ARG A 257 -13.19 8.02 21.04
N PRO A 258 -12.16 8.39 21.83
CA PRO A 258 -10.85 7.81 21.66
C PRO A 258 -10.88 6.27 21.66
N PRO A 259 -10.16 5.60 20.71
CA PRO A 259 -9.16 6.18 19.82
C PRO A 259 -9.72 6.68 18.47
N ALA A 260 -11.03 6.77 18.28
CA ALA A 260 -11.65 7.14 17.02
C ALA A 260 -12.29 8.53 17.02
N ARG A 261 -12.31 9.15 15.84
CA ARG A 261 -13.15 10.27 15.45
C ARG A 261 -14.03 9.82 14.31
N VAL A 262 -15.34 9.93 14.46
CA VAL A 262 -16.30 9.51 13.43
C VAL A 262 -17.08 10.73 12.94
N TYR A 263 -16.87 11.08 11.67
CA TYR A 263 -17.65 12.09 10.97
C TYR A 263 -18.81 11.38 10.28
N HIS A 264 -20.04 11.72 10.63
CA HIS A 264 -21.23 11.02 10.17
C HIS A 264 -22.32 11.98 9.70
N PHE A 265 -23.20 11.52 8.84
CA PHE A 265 -24.40 12.25 8.46
C PHE A 265 -25.46 12.20 9.58
N SER A 266 -26.37 13.17 9.55
CA SER A 266 -27.54 13.16 10.45
C SER A 266 -28.37 11.88 10.20
N GLY A 267 -28.72 11.17 11.28
CA GLY A 267 -29.42 9.90 11.25
C GLY A 267 -28.52 8.66 11.34
N SER A 268 -27.19 8.82 11.30
CA SER A 268 -26.21 7.72 11.41
C SER A 268 -25.54 7.64 12.79
N GLU A 269 -26.11 8.29 13.82
CA GLU A 269 -25.50 8.41 15.16
C GLU A 269 -25.26 7.04 15.81
N ALA A 270 -26.20 6.11 15.65
CA ALA A 270 -26.07 4.75 16.19
C ALA A 270 -24.91 4.00 15.53
N ALA A 271 -24.84 4.01 14.18
CA ALA A 271 -23.76 3.37 13.44
C ALA A 271 -22.40 4.02 13.77
N ALA A 272 -22.32 5.36 13.86
CA ALA A 272 -21.12 6.07 14.26
C ALA A 272 -20.64 5.63 15.67
N SER A 273 -21.58 5.46 16.61
CA SER A 273 -21.29 4.96 17.96
C SER A 273 -20.75 3.52 17.92
N ASP A 274 -21.31 2.65 17.09
CA ASP A 274 -20.85 1.26 16.94
C ASP A 274 -19.41 1.21 16.39
N TYR A 275 -19.12 1.96 15.33
CA TYR A 275 -17.74 2.05 14.77
C TYR A 275 -16.73 2.56 15.81
N ALA A 276 -17.09 3.58 16.57
CA ALA A 276 -16.23 4.12 17.63
C ALA A 276 -16.01 3.11 18.77
N ASN A 277 -17.05 2.37 19.17
CA ASN A 277 -16.96 1.32 20.19
C ASN A 277 -16.06 0.18 19.73
N VAL A 278 -16.21 -0.27 18.48
CA VAL A 278 -15.40 -1.34 17.92
C VAL A 278 -13.94 -0.91 17.77
N ALA A 279 -13.67 0.33 17.36
CA ALA A 279 -12.29 0.85 17.34
C ALA A 279 -11.67 0.84 18.75
N ALA A 280 -12.45 1.18 19.78
CA ALA A 280 -11.98 1.10 21.17
C ALA A 280 -11.71 -0.35 21.62
N ALA A 281 -12.50 -1.32 21.15
CA ALA A 281 -12.30 -2.75 21.45
C ALA A 281 -11.06 -3.33 20.75
N ALA A 282 -10.75 -2.91 19.53
CA ALA A 282 -9.58 -3.36 18.77
C ALA A 282 -8.25 -2.74 19.24
N ALA A 283 -8.29 -1.53 19.78
CA ALA A 283 -7.09 -0.76 20.15
C ALA A 283 -6.13 -1.46 21.14
N PRO A 284 -6.57 -2.25 22.13
CA PRO A 284 -5.67 -2.95 23.05
C PRO A 284 -4.68 -3.87 22.34
N LEU A 285 -5.10 -4.61 21.29
CA LEU A 285 -4.19 -5.44 20.50
C LEU A 285 -3.09 -4.58 19.88
N VAL A 286 -3.47 -3.51 19.18
CA VAL A 286 -2.51 -2.65 18.47
C VAL A 286 -1.53 -2.00 19.45
N ARG A 287 -2.01 -1.54 20.62
CA ARG A 287 -1.13 -1.02 21.67
C ARG A 287 -0.16 -2.06 22.22
N GLU A 288 -0.61 -3.30 22.37
CA GLU A 288 0.23 -4.42 22.80
C GLU A 288 1.39 -4.64 21.82
N TRP A 289 1.12 -4.57 20.51
CA TRP A 289 2.12 -4.83 19.48
C TRP A 289 2.98 -3.61 19.14
N MET A 290 2.39 -2.44 18.98
CA MET A 290 3.04 -1.26 18.40
C MET A 290 3.26 -0.11 19.38
N GLY A 291 2.72 -0.20 20.60
CA GLY A 291 2.72 0.89 21.57
C GLY A 291 1.53 1.85 21.38
N GLU A 292 1.60 3.03 22.01
CA GLU A 292 0.50 3.98 21.99
C GLU A 292 0.24 4.56 20.60
N LEU A 293 -1.04 4.81 20.32
CA LEU A 293 -1.45 5.42 19.05
C LEU A 293 -0.95 6.86 18.97
N ARG A 294 -0.32 7.22 17.86
CA ARG A 294 0.23 8.58 17.65
C ARG A 294 -0.83 9.59 17.22
N ARG A 295 -1.94 9.10 16.68
CA ARG A 295 -3.09 9.89 16.23
C ARG A 295 -4.37 9.07 16.36
N PRO A 296 -5.55 9.70 16.41
CA PRO A 296 -6.80 8.96 16.35
C PRO A 296 -7.01 8.37 14.94
N VAL A 297 -7.74 7.26 14.87
CA VAL A 297 -8.34 6.81 13.62
C VAL A 297 -9.47 7.77 13.25
N THR A 298 -9.47 8.26 12.03
CA THR A 298 -10.53 9.13 11.51
C THR A 298 -11.41 8.35 10.55
N ILE A 299 -12.66 8.14 10.93
CA ILE A 299 -13.67 7.45 10.14
C ILE A 299 -14.63 8.51 9.59
N VAL A 300 -14.89 8.47 8.28
CA VAL A 300 -15.77 9.43 7.61
C VAL A 300 -16.84 8.67 6.84
N GLU A 301 -18.08 9.01 7.11
CA GLU A 301 -19.20 8.42 6.39
C GLU A 301 -19.24 8.89 4.96
N LEU A 302 -19.35 7.93 4.06
CA LEU A 302 -19.61 8.13 2.63
C LEU A 302 -21.10 7.95 2.31
N PRO A 303 -21.58 8.50 1.18
CA PRO A 303 -22.89 8.14 0.65
C PRO A 303 -23.06 6.62 0.49
N ALA A 304 -24.27 6.12 0.66
CA ALA A 304 -24.56 4.69 0.81
C ALA A 304 -24.05 3.78 -0.30
N GLU A 305 -24.05 4.27 -1.55
CA GLU A 305 -23.70 3.47 -2.73
C GLU A 305 -22.21 3.55 -3.12
N THR A 306 -21.37 4.18 -2.29
CA THR A 306 -19.96 4.32 -2.58
C THR A 306 -19.11 3.17 -2.02
N THR A 307 -18.00 2.85 -2.70
CA THR A 307 -17.02 1.90 -2.20
C THR A 307 -16.13 2.56 -1.14
N PRO A 308 -15.76 1.82 -0.08
CA PRO A 308 -14.82 2.32 0.92
C PRO A 308 -13.45 2.70 0.32
N PHE A 309 -12.77 3.63 0.99
CA PHE A 309 -11.42 4.04 0.66
C PHE A 309 -10.62 4.29 1.95
N GLU A 310 -9.33 3.97 1.92
CA GLU A 310 -8.44 4.16 3.05
C GLU A 310 -7.11 4.81 2.64
N THR A 311 -6.54 5.60 3.54
CA THR A 311 -5.19 6.14 3.41
C THR A 311 -4.65 6.48 4.80
N GLY A 312 -3.63 5.76 5.24
CA GLY A 312 -3.13 5.87 6.60
C GLY A 312 -4.23 5.62 7.63
N ALA A 313 -4.38 6.52 8.61
CA ALA A 313 -5.40 6.42 9.65
C ALA A 313 -6.76 7.03 9.27
N LEU A 314 -6.96 7.40 8.00
CA LEU A 314 -8.23 7.91 7.47
C LEU A 314 -8.96 6.78 6.74
N TYR A 315 -10.16 6.46 7.20
CA TYR A 315 -11.06 5.49 6.62
C TYR A 315 -12.37 6.13 6.18
N LEU A 316 -12.65 6.09 4.90
CA LEU A 316 -13.86 6.60 4.28
C LEU A 316 -14.77 5.42 3.95
N THR A 317 -15.99 5.36 4.49
CA THR A 317 -16.90 4.22 4.30
C THR A 317 -18.35 4.60 4.54
N PRO A 318 -19.31 4.05 3.79
CA PRO A 318 -20.69 4.08 4.23
C PRO A 318 -20.80 3.38 5.60
N LEU A 319 -21.40 4.06 6.60
CA LEU A 319 -21.60 3.46 7.92
C LEU A 319 -22.74 2.45 7.85
N ARG A 320 -22.40 1.20 7.57
CA ARG A 320 -23.36 0.09 7.50
C ARG A 320 -23.31 -0.73 8.79
N VAL A 321 -24.41 -1.41 9.09
CA VAL A 321 -24.41 -2.45 10.12
C VAL A 321 -23.54 -3.60 9.65
N VAL A 322 -22.45 -3.85 10.36
CA VAL A 322 -21.49 -4.92 10.08
C VAL A 322 -21.38 -5.78 11.34
N ASP A 323 -21.13 -7.08 11.16
CA ASP A 323 -20.78 -7.93 12.29
C ASP A 323 -19.59 -7.36 13.08
N THR A 324 -19.78 -7.22 14.39
CA THR A 324 -18.81 -6.54 15.28
C THR A 324 -17.41 -7.16 15.20
N LYS A 325 -17.31 -8.50 15.13
CA LYS A 325 -16.00 -9.17 15.05
C LYS A 325 -15.30 -8.91 13.73
N THR A 326 -16.06 -8.92 12.63
CA THR A 326 -15.54 -8.58 11.31
C THR A 326 -15.06 -7.13 11.27
N LEU A 327 -15.85 -6.20 11.81
CA LEU A 327 -15.46 -4.78 11.87
C LEU A 327 -14.25 -4.56 12.78
N GLU A 328 -14.11 -5.31 13.86
CA GLU A 328 -12.95 -5.25 14.77
C GLU A 328 -11.66 -5.67 14.06
N VAL A 329 -11.68 -6.77 13.31
CA VAL A 329 -10.56 -7.19 12.46
C VAL A 329 -10.23 -6.10 11.46
N PHE A 330 -11.24 -5.52 10.82
CA PHE A 330 -11.05 -4.47 9.81
C PHE A 330 -10.44 -3.20 10.42
N LEU A 331 -10.99 -2.69 11.53
CA LEU A 331 -10.47 -1.48 12.17
C LEU A 331 -9.09 -1.65 12.83
N THR A 332 -8.65 -2.90 13.08
CA THR A 332 -7.29 -3.19 13.50
C THR A 332 -6.26 -2.69 12.48
N HIS A 333 -6.54 -2.80 11.19
CA HIS A 333 -5.72 -2.25 10.11
C HIS A 333 -5.53 -0.74 10.24
N GLN A 334 -6.63 -0.01 10.40
CA GLN A 334 -6.61 1.45 10.53
C GLN A 334 -5.88 1.91 11.81
N LEU A 335 -6.07 1.17 12.90
CA LEU A 335 -5.38 1.43 14.17
C LEU A 335 -3.87 1.18 14.06
N ALA A 336 -3.43 0.20 13.26
CA ALA A 336 -2.01 -0.03 12.98
C ALA A 336 -1.38 1.20 12.31
N HIS A 337 -2.03 1.77 11.30
CA HIS A 337 -1.60 3.01 10.66
C HIS A 337 -1.67 4.25 11.58
N ALA A 338 -2.56 4.23 12.56
CA ALA A 338 -2.63 5.29 13.58
C ALA A 338 -1.50 5.18 14.61
N ALA A 339 -1.01 3.97 14.88
CA ALA A 339 0.06 3.73 15.84
C ALA A 339 1.45 4.07 15.29
N LEU A 340 1.72 3.72 14.03
CA LEU A 340 3.06 3.85 13.47
C LEU A 340 3.01 4.22 11.98
N VAL A 341 3.75 5.27 11.62
CA VAL A 341 3.99 5.64 10.22
C VAL A 341 5.27 4.96 9.76
N LEU A 342 5.15 4.08 8.78
CA LEU A 342 6.21 3.24 8.25
C LEU A 342 6.52 3.64 6.80
N PRO A 343 7.78 4.00 6.46
CA PRO A 343 8.12 4.54 5.14
C PRO A 343 8.11 3.50 4.01
N ARG A 344 8.16 2.21 4.35
CA ARG A 344 8.17 1.12 3.36
C ARG A 344 6.79 0.48 3.25
N ALA A 345 6.23 0.44 2.05
CA ALA A 345 4.89 -0.08 1.81
C ALA A 345 4.71 -1.52 2.33
N TRP A 346 5.68 -2.42 2.07
CA TRP A 346 5.60 -3.80 2.53
C TRP A 346 5.61 -3.96 4.06
N ILE A 347 6.25 -3.02 4.78
CA ILE A 347 6.20 -3.00 6.25
C ILE A 347 4.85 -2.41 6.70
N SER A 348 4.48 -1.25 6.16
CA SER A 348 3.25 -0.55 6.52
C SER A 348 2.01 -1.41 6.31
N GLU A 349 1.80 -1.85 5.08
CA GLU A 349 0.64 -2.66 4.70
C GLU A 349 0.75 -4.10 5.22
N GLY A 350 1.95 -4.69 5.16
CA GLY A 350 2.20 -6.04 5.65
C GLY A 350 1.94 -6.17 7.14
N VAL A 351 2.39 -5.22 7.97
CA VAL A 351 2.14 -5.22 9.42
C VAL A 351 0.66 -4.97 9.73
N ALA A 352 0.01 -4.05 9.02
CA ALA A 352 -1.42 -3.79 9.23
C ALA A 352 -2.27 -5.03 8.95
N ASN A 353 -2.03 -5.73 7.84
CA ASN A 353 -2.70 -6.99 7.50
C ASN A 353 -2.30 -8.14 8.43
N PHE A 354 -1.04 -8.21 8.85
CA PHE A 354 -0.58 -9.16 9.86
C PHE A 354 -1.34 -8.99 11.18
N LEU A 355 -1.53 -7.77 11.66
CA LEU A 355 -2.30 -7.51 12.88
C LEU A 355 -3.79 -7.87 12.73
N GLN A 356 -4.37 -7.76 11.54
CA GLN A 356 -5.71 -8.30 11.26
C GLN A 356 -5.76 -9.83 11.43
N ALA A 357 -4.72 -10.54 10.94
CA ALA A 357 -4.62 -11.98 11.14
C ALA A 357 -4.47 -12.32 12.64
N VAL A 358 -3.64 -11.57 13.39
CA VAL A 358 -3.49 -11.73 14.84
C VAL A 358 -4.81 -11.44 15.58
N GLN A 359 -5.58 -10.42 15.16
CA GLN A 359 -6.90 -10.14 15.73
C GLN A 359 -7.87 -11.30 15.44
N SER A 360 -7.86 -11.84 14.24
CA SER A 360 -8.65 -13.02 13.87
C SER A 360 -8.27 -14.25 14.72
N GLU A 361 -6.97 -14.46 14.97
CA GLU A 361 -6.48 -15.52 15.89
C GLU A 361 -7.00 -15.30 17.32
N ARG A 362 -6.95 -14.08 17.82
CA ARG A 362 -7.43 -13.73 19.17
C ARG A 362 -8.92 -14.00 19.34
N GLN A 363 -9.71 -13.76 18.28
CA GLN A 363 -11.15 -13.97 18.30
C GLN A 363 -11.58 -15.44 18.21
N ALA A 364 -10.87 -16.26 17.42
CA ALA A 364 -11.33 -17.61 17.08
C ALA A 364 -10.21 -18.65 16.88
N GLY A 365 -9.00 -18.35 17.38
CA GLY A 365 -7.85 -19.27 17.35
C GLY A 365 -7.07 -19.25 16.03
N ARG A 366 -5.91 -19.94 16.03
CA ARG A 366 -4.92 -19.93 14.93
C ARG A 366 -5.53 -20.28 13.55
N MET A 367 -6.46 -21.21 13.50
CA MET A 367 -7.10 -21.60 12.23
C MET A 367 -7.87 -20.43 11.60
N SER A 368 -8.49 -19.56 12.41
CA SER A 368 -9.18 -18.37 11.91
C SER A 368 -8.20 -17.40 11.24
N ALA A 369 -7.01 -17.20 11.82
CA ALA A 369 -5.97 -16.39 11.19
C ALA A 369 -5.49 -16.99 9.88
N ILE A 370 -5.25 -18.29 9.85
CA ILE A 370 -4.84 -19.01 8.63
C ILE A 370 -5.90 -18.85 7.53
N LEU A 371 -7.17 -19.05 7.85
CA LEU A 371 -8.28 -18.86 6.91
C LEU A 371 -8.39 -17.40 6.43
N PHE A 372 -8.10 -16.43 7.30
CA PHE A 372 -8.03 -15.03 6.91
C PHE A 372 -6.92 -14.79 5.88
N MET A 373 -5.71 -15.30 6.14
CA MET A 373 -4.56 -15.15 5.24
C MET A 373 -4.75 -15.90 3.92
N GLN A 374 -5.36 -17.08 3.94
CA GLN A 374 -5.59 -17.91 2.75
C GLN A 374 -6.51 -17.26 1.71
N LYS A 375 -7.34 -16.27 2.09
CA LYS A 375 -8.09 -15.47 1.12
C LYS A 375 -7.19 -14.76 0.11
N GLN A 376 -5.96 -14.44 0.51
CA GLN A 376 -4.96 -13.76 -0.33
C GLN A 376 -4.01 -14.74 -1.05
N LEU A 377 -4.03 -16.04 -0.68
CA LEU A 377 -3.04 -16.99 -1.17
C LEU A 377 -3.17 -17.25 -2.68
N ARG A 378 -4.39 -17.48 -3.18
CA ARG A 378 -4.59 -17.78 -4.60
C ARG A 378 -4.17 -16.63 -5.53
N PRO A 379 -4.62 -15.38 -5.30
CA PRO A 379 -4.12 -14.24 -6.03
C PRO A 379 -2.59 -14.07 -5.93
N LEU A 380 -2.01 -14.29 -4.74
CA LEU A 380 -0.56 -14.21 -4.54
C LEU A 380 0.20 -15.23 -5.40
N ILE A 381 -0.27 -16.48 -5.46
CA ILE A 381 0.33 -17.52 -6.32
C ILE A 381 0.28 -17.11 -7.80
N GLU A 382 -0.81 -16.51 -8.27
CA GLU A 382 -0.93 -16.06 -9.66
C GLU A 382 0.04 -14.91 -9.98
N VAL A 383 0.16 -13.93 -9.10
CA VAL A 383 1.13 -12.83 -9.25
C VAL A 383 2.57 -13.36 -9.27
N GLU A 384 2.93 -14.24 -8.34
CA GLU A 384 4.27 -14.84 -8.28
C GLU A 384 4.59 -15.67 -9.55
N LYS A 385 3.62 -16.41 -10.09
CA LYS A 385 3.80 -17.13 -11.37
C LYS A 385 4.05 -16.19 -12.53
N ASN A 386 3.31 -15.09 -12.61
CA ASN A 386 3.46 -14.10 -13.68
C ASN A 386 4.83 -13.39 -13.59
N ASN A 387 5.28 -13.04 -12.39
CA ASN A 387 6.59 -12.45 -12.14
C ASN A 387 7.72 -13.38 -12.59
N LEU A 388 7.64 -14.68 -12.23
CA LEU A 388 8.62 -15.69 -12.65
C LEU A 388 8.62 -15.88 -14.17
N ALA A 389 7.46 -15.92 -14.82
CA ALA A 389 7.36 -16.05 -16.27
C ALA A 389 7.95 -14.83 -17.00
N THR A 390 7.77 -13.64 -16.47
CA THR A 390 8.33 -12.39 -17.00
C THR A 390 9.85 -12.36 -16.83
N ALA A 391 10.35 -12.74 -15.67
CA ALA A 391 11.79 -12.85 -15.40
C ALA A 391 12.48 -13.86 -16.34
N GLN A 392 11.85 -15.01 -16.61
CA GLN A 392 12.37 -16.01 -17.54
C GLN A 392 12.41 -15.54 -18.99
N LYS A 393 11.42 -14.78 -19.45
CA LYS A 393 11.41 -14.18 -20.79
C LYS A 393 12.51 -13.12 -20.97
N SER A 394 12.85 -12.42 -19.92
CA SER A 394 13.91 -11.39 -19.89
C SER A 394 15.33 -11.96 -19.77
N ALA A 395 15.48 -13.26 -19.53
CA ALA A 395 16.74 -13.94 -19.21
C ALA A 395 17.81 -13.95 -20.35
N GLY A 396 17.49 -13.39 -21.51
CA GLY A 396 18.45 -13.25 -22.63
C GLY A 396 19.24 -11.93 -22.68
N GLN A 397 19.01 -10.98 -21.77
CA GLN A 397 19.65 -9.66 -21.80
C GLN A 397 20.18 -9.26 -20.42
N ALA A 398 21.29 -8.50 -20.37
CA ALA A 398 21.98 -8.05 -19.16
C ALA A 398 21.13 -7.21 -18.17
N GLN A 399 19.85 -7.09 -18.40
CA GLN A 399 18.80 -6.41 -17.60
C GLN A 399 18.26 -7.25 -16.43
N GLN A 400 18.63 -8.53 -16.32
CA GLN A 400 18.03 -9.51 -15.39
C GLN A 400 18.23 -9.16 -13.91
N ALA A 401 19.39 -8.61 -13.53
CA ALA A 401 19.64 -8.20 -12.15
C ALA A 401 18.79 -6.99 -11.74
N ALA A 402 18.53 -6.08 -12.68
CA ALA A 402 17.70 -4.90 -12.45
C ALA A 402 16.20 -5.24 -12.38
N SER A 403 15.72 -6.22 -13.20
CA SER A 403 14.32 -6.65 -13.17
C SER A 403 13.97 -7.41 -11.88
N ASN A 404 14.86 -8.29 -11.41
CA ASN A 404 14.63 -9.01 -10.15
C ASN A 404 14.66 -8.09 -8.92
N ALA A 405 15.44 -7.02 -8.96
CA ALA A 405 15.44 -6.02 -7.90
C ALA A 405 14.18 -5.14 -7.92
N ALA A 406 13.57 -4.92 -9.08
CA ALA A 406 12.34 -4.13 -9.22
C ALA A 406 11.09 -4.87 -8.71
N THR A 407 11.08 -6.20 -8.79
CA THR A 407 9.95 -7.04 -8.34
C THR A 407 10.08 -7.50 -6.89
N SER A 408 11.22 -7.27 -6.23
CA SER A 408 11.44 -7.64 -4.83
C SER A 408 10.49 -6.91 -3.87
N LEU A 409 10.10 -7.57 -2.79
CA LEU A 409 9.14 -7.02 -1.83
C LEU A 409 9.58 -5.66 -1.26
N ILE A 410 10.89 -5.47 -1.05
CA ILE A 410 11.43 -4.21 -0.52
C ILE A 410 11.23 -3.02 -1.47
N ASN A 411 11.19 -3.29 -2.77
CA ASN A 411 11.06 -2.27 -3.82
C ASN A 411 9.67 -2.30 -4.50
N THR A 412 8.77 -3.17 -4.03
CA THR A 412 7.46 -3.30 -4.69
C THR A 412 6.69 -2.00 -4.66
N THR A 413 6.10 -1.68 -5.79
CA THR A 413 5.11 -0.60 -5.96
C THR A 413 3.70 -1.17 -6.01
N ASP A 414 3.56 -2.49 -6.07
CA ASP A 414 2.29 -3.20 -6.07
C ASP A 414 1.70 -3.25 -4.65
N PRO A 415 0.55 -2.59 -4.39
CA PRO A 415 -0.12 -2.58 -3.09
C PRO A 415 -0.54 -3.98 -2.65
N PHE A 416 -0.91 -4.84 -3.60
CA PHE A 416 -1.33 -6.21 -3.30
C PHE A 416 -0.15 -7.05 -2.78
N LEU A 417 1.02 -6.98 -3.43
CA LEU A 417 2.22 -7.66 -2.93
C LEU A 417 2.66 -7.10 -1.58
N ALA A 418 2.66 -5.77 -1.42
CA ALA A 418 3.01 -5.12 -0.15
C ALA A 418 2.12 -5.61 1.01
N SER A 419 0.81 -5.73 0.79
CA SER A 419 -0.15 -6.18 1.80
C SER A 419 -0.11 -7.70 1.98
N SER A 420 -0.28 -8.49 0.92
CA SER A 420 -0.48 -9.94 0.99
C SER A 420 0.81 -10.70 1.29
N LYS A 421 1.87 -10.49 0.50
CA LYS A 421 3.17 -11.12 0.75
C LYS A 421 3.80 -10.58 2.03
N GLY A 422 3.67 -9.27 2.27
CA GLY A 422 4.10 -8.65 3.53
C GLY A 422 3.44 -9.26 4.75
N MET A 423 2.13 -9.50 4.74
CA MET A 423 1.40 -10.18 5.82
C MET A 423 1.99 -11.55 6.14
N TYR A 424 2.21 -12.39 5.11
CA TYR A 424 2.82 -13.70 5.29
C TYR A 424 4.26 -13.63 5.82
N VAL A 425 5.05 -12.68 5.35
CA VAL A 425 6.42 -12.45 5.84
C VAL A 425 6.41 -12.15 7.34
N TRP A 426 5.53 -11.26 7.80
CA TRP A 426 5.42 -10.93 9.24
C TRP A 426 4.87 -12.09 10.05
N TRP A 427 3.94 -12.87 9.51
CA TRP A 427 3.43 -14.07 10.17
C TRP A 427 4.51 -15.13 10.33
N MET A 428 5.28 -15.42 9.28
CA MET A 428 6.40 -16.35 9.33
C MET A 428 7.50 -15.91 10.32
N LEU A 429 7.82 -14.61 10.35
CA LEU A 429 8.75 -14.05 11.33
C LEU A 429 8.22 -14.21 12.76
N ARG A 430 6.92 -14.03 12.98
CA ARG A 430 6.29 -14.33 14.27
C ARG A 430 6.42 -15.79 14.66
N ASP A 431 6.15 -16.67 13.73
CA ASP A 431 6.26 -18.13 13.96
C ASP A 431 7.71 -18.57 14.26
N MET A 432 8.71 -17.91 13.63
CA MET A 432 10.14 -18.16 13.89
C MET A 432 10.61 -17.58 15.23
N LEU A 433 10.27 -16.34 15.52
CA LEU A 433 10.91 -15.57 16.62
C LEU A 433 10.03 -15.47 17.86
N GLY A 434 8.72 -15.71 17.73
CA GLY A 434 7.72 -15.47 18.75
C GLY A 434 7.21 -14.02 18.77
N ASP A 435 6.15 -13.77 19.56
CA ASP A 435 5.47 -12.47 19.63
C ASP A 435 6.38 -11.36 20.20
N ARG A 436 7.10 -11.67 21.29
CA ARG A 436 7.85 -10.65 22.04
C ARG A 436 8.96 -9.93 21.26
N PRO A 437 9.82 -10.61 20.48
CA PRO A 437 10.82 -9.96 19.64
C PRO A 437 10.19 -9.03 18.59
N LEU A 438 9.10 -9.44 17.95
CA LEU A 438 8.41 -8.60 16.98
C LEU A 438 7.76 -7.36 17.63
N GLN A 439 7.10 -7.54 18.76
CA GLN A 439 6.52 -6.43 19.54
C GLN A 439 7.58 -5.41 19.95
N ASN A 440 8.73 -5.88 20.43
CA ASN A 440 9.84 -5.01 20.79
C ASN A 440 10.40 -4.27 19.57
N ALA A 441 10.57 -4.99 18.44
CA ALA A 441 11.05 -4.39 17.19
C ALA A 441 10.09 -3.30 16.69
N PHE A 442 8.77 -3.54 16.69
CA PHE A 442 7.79 -2.51 16.28
C PHE A 442 7.81 -1.29 17.19
N ARG A 443 7.88 -1.47 18.51
CA ARG A 443 7.98 -0.36 19.47
C ARG A 443 9.30 0.40 19.36
N GLY A 444 10.37 -0.31 19.06
CA GLY A 444 11.72 0.24 18.84
C GLY A 444 11.92 0.90 17.49
N TYR A 445 11.03 0.68 16.53
CA TYR A 445 11.18 1.16 15.15
C TYR A 445 11.20 2.69 15.06
N ARG A 446 12.19 3.21 14.32
CA ARG A 446 12.36 4.64 14.04
C ARG A 446 12.37 4.88 12.53
N ALA A 447 11.35 5.55 12.03
CA ALA A 447 11.16 5.80 10.60
C ALA A 447 12.27 6.67 9.98
N ASP A 448 12.86 7.57 10.76
CA ASP A 448 13.97 8.45 10.36
C ASP A 448 15.32 7.73 10.28
N GLU A 449 15.44 6.60 10.94
CA GLU A 449 16.62 5.73 10.91
C GLU A 449 16.52 4.64 9.82
N ASP A 450 15.32 4.34 9.30
CA ASP A 450 15.11 3.35 8.23
C ASP A 450 15.54 3.88 6.85
N ARG A 451 16.83 4.13 6.72
CA ARG A 451 17.44 4.60 5.46
C ARG A 451 18.05 3.45 4.65
N GLU A 452 18.47 2.40 5.33
CA GLU A 452 19.12 1.23 4.73
C GLU A 452 18.14 0.03 4.65
N ALA A 453 18.30 -0.80 3.62
CA ALA A 453 17.48 -1.98 3.42
C ALA A 453 17.53 -2.98 4.60
N ASN A 454 18.68 -3.05 5.28
CA ASN A 454 18.92 -3.97 6.37
C ASN A 454 18.54 -3.42 7.77
N TYR A 455 17.88 -2.25 7.85
CA TYR A 455 17.45 -1.69 9.14
C TYR A 455 16.53 -2.64 9.90
N THR A 456 15.45 -3.08 9.26
CA THR A 456 14.46 -4.00 9.87
C THR A 456 15.06 -5.34 10.29
N PRO A 457 15.82 -6.09 9.47
CA PRO A 457 16.44 -7.33 9.92
C PRO A 457 17.47 -7.14 11.04
N ARG A 458 18.24 -6.06 11.06
CA ARG A 458 19.14 -5.77 12.19
C ARG A 458 18.38 -5.55 13.50
N LEU A 459 17.25 -4.83 13.43
CA LEU A 459 16.40 -4.60 14.60
C LEU A 459 15.81 -5.90 15.13
N LEU A 460 15.28 -6.76 14.24
CA LEU A 460 14.76 -8.07 14.59
C LEU A 460 15.85 -9.02 15.13
N ALA A 461 17.03 -9.02 14.51
CA ALA A 461 18.15 -9.85 14.96
C ALA A 461 18.63 -9.47 16.37
N ALA A 462 18.66 -8.17 16.69
CA ALA A 462 19.03 -7.69 18.03
C ALA A 462 18.03 -8.18 19.08
N GLU A 463 16.72 -8.13 18.80
CA GLU A 463 15.68 -8.61 19.71
C GLU A 463 15.66 -10.15 19.80
N ALA A 464 15.90 -10.84 18.67
CA ALA A 464 15.89 -12.30 18.61
C ALA A 464 17.08 -12.96 19.29
N GLN A 465 18.27 -12.34 19.29
CA GLN A 465 19.46 -12.90 19.96
C GLN A 465 19.25 -13.19 21.45
N VAL A 466 18.33 -12.48 22.08
CA VAL A 466 18.01 -12.67 23.51
C VAL A 466 17.07 -13.85 23.74
N SER A 467 16.14 -14.11 22.82
CA SER A 467 15.02 -15.05 23.04
C SER A 467 15.01 -16.27 22.10
N ALA A 468 15.60 -16.15 20.91
CA ALA A 468 15.56 -17.16 19.85
C ALA A 468 16.87 -17.18 19.03
N PRO A 469 18.03 -17.48 19.66
CA PRO A 469 19.34 -17.34 19.00
C PRO A 469 19.58 -18.32 17.85
N GLN A 470 18.92 -19.47 17.85
CA GLN A 470 19.05 -20.47 16.75
C GLN A 470 18.26 -20.01 15.52
N GLU A 471 17.08 -19.48 15.73
CA GLU A 471 16.18 -18.95 14.71
C GLU A 471 16.74 -17.65 14.12
N ALA A 472 17.40 -16.83 14.92
CA ALA A 472 18.10 -15.63 14.46
C ALA A 472 19.16 -15.92 13.39
N ALA A 473 19.77 -17.11 13.39
CA ALA A 473 20.73 -17.53 12.38
C ALA A 473 20.13 -17.67 10.97
N HIS A 474 18.82 -17.85 10.85
CA HIS A 474 18.11 -17.98 9.57
C HIS A 474 17.59 -16.65 9.03
N LEU A 475 17.63 -15.57 9.82
CA LEU A 475 17.04 -14.27 9.43
C LEU A 475 17.67 -13.70 8.16
N GLU A 476 18.99 -13.74 8.01
CA GLU A 476 19.67 -13.21 6.83
C GLU A 476 19.20 -13.91 5.55
N GLN A 477 19.17 -15.25 5.57
CA GLN A 477 18.67 -16.04 4.44
C GLN A 477 17.19 -15.78 4.20
N PHE A 478 16.37 -15.71 5.26
CA PHE A 478 14.95 -15.41 5.16
C PHE A 478 14.70 -14.06 4.45
N PHE A 479 15.38 -13.00 4.87
CA PHE A 479 15.24 -11.69 4.24
C PHE A 479 15.78 -11.68 2.81
N ASP A 480 16.86 -12.40 2.52
CA ASP A 480 17.37 -12.52 1.15
C ASP A 480 16.35 -13.18 0.22
N ASP A 481 15.69 -14.26 0.65
CA ASP A 481 14.74 -15.02 -0.15
C ASP A 481 13.37 -14.31 -0.31
N TRP A 482 12.87 -13.66 0.74
CA TRP A 482 11.49 -13.16 0.78
C TRP A 482 11.36 -11.64 0.57
N VAL A 483 12.38 -10.87 0.90
CA VAL A 483 12.29 -9.41 0.93
C VAL A 483 13.20 -8.74 -0.08
N TYR A 484 14.48 -9.15 -0.16
CA TYR A 484 15.46 -8.46 -1.03
C TYR A 484 15.49 -8.99 -2.45
N ARG A 485 15.24 -10.27 -2.63
CA ARG A 485 15.17 -10.92 -3.93
C ARG A 485 13.85 -11.65 -4.06
N ASP A 486 13.24 -11.59 -5.21
CA ASP A 486 12.08 -12.42 -5.49
C ASP A 486 12.55 -13.79 -5.95
N ARG A 487 12.61 -14.75 -5.01
CA ARG A 487 12.97 -16.14 -5.32
C ARG A 487 11.75 -17.02 -5.56
N GLY A 488 10.56 -16.43 -5.58
CA GLY A 488 9.29 -17.14 -5.68
C GLY A 488 8.86 -17.78 -4.36
N LEU A 489 7.85 -18.62 -4.41
CA LEU A 489 7.32 -19.33 -3.26
C LEU A 489 8.02 -20.68 -3.04
N PRO A 490 8.02 -21.24 -1.83
CA PRO A 490 8.35 -22.65 -1.59
C PRO A 490 7.31 -23.58 -2.22
N ASP A 491 7.67 -24.84 -2.35
CA ASP A 491 6.81 -25.96 -2.74
C ASP A 491 7.23 -27.17 -1.90
N PHE A 492 6.52 -27.40 -0.80
CA PHE A 492 6.85 -28.46 0.12
C PHE A 492 6.14 -29.75 -0.26
N HIS A 493 6.84 -30.88 -0.09
CA HIS A 493 6.20 -32.18 -0.08
C HIS A 493 6.92 -33.13 0.90
N ILE A 494 6.22 -34.14 1.33
CA ILE A 494 6.80 -35.17 2.20
C ILE A 494 7.49 -36.21 1.34
N ALA A 495 8.82 -36.16 1.29
CA ALA A 495 9.66 -37.08 0.51
C ALA A 495 9.70 -38.48 1.12
N SER A 496 9.64 -38.57 2.45
CA SER A 496 9.51 -39.85 3.15
C SER A 496 8.91 -39.67 4.53
N VAL A 497 8.14 -40.67 4.98
CA VAL A 497 7.56 -40.72 6.30
C VAL A 497 7.57 -42.17 6.82
N TYR A 498 8.00 -42.35 8.07
CA TYR A 498 7.92 -43.65 8.76
C TYR A 498 7.77 -43.45 10.26
N ALA A 499 7.07 -44.40 10.89
CA ALA A 499 6.89 -44.46 12.33
C ALA A 499 7.60 -45.66 12.91
N ARG A 500 8.34 -45.46 14.00
CA ARG A 500 9.00 -46.53 14.77
C ARG A 500 8.46 -46.53 16.18
N GLN A 501 8.11 -47.74 16.68
CA GLN A 501 7.76 -47.92 18.08
C GLN A 501 9.00 -47.73 18.96
N MET A 502 8.87 -47.02 20.05
CA MET A 502 9.95 -46.79 21.02
C MET A 502 9.93 -47.83 22.13
N LEU A 503 11.10 -48.17 22.68
CA LEU A 503 11.26 -49.19 23.73
C LEU A 503 10.49 -48.83 25.02
N ASN A 504 10.34 -47.55 25.31
CA ASN A 504 9.64 -47.02 26.49
C ASN A 504 8.16 -46.76 26.25
N GLY A 505 7.61 -47.29 25.16
CA GLY A 505 6.23 -47.02 24.71
C GLY A 505 6.10 -45.77 23.83
N GLY A 506 5.03 -45.74 23.05
CA GLY A 506 4.79 -44.68 22.06
C GLY A 506 5.55 -44.87 20.75
N PHE A 507 5.53 -43.86 19.90
CA PHE A 507 6.07 -43.90 18.54
C PHE A 507 6.97 -42.67 18.29
N LEU A 508 7.97 -42.86 17.44
CA LEU A 508 8.77 -41.79 16.89
C LEU A 508 8.43 -41.67 15.38
N LEU A 509 7.69 -40.64 15.02
CA LEU A 509 7.40 -40.32 13.65
C LEU A 509 8.58 -39.53 13.06
N THR A 510 9.19 -40.04 12.00
CA THR A 510 10.25 -39.37 11.26
C THR A 510 9.70 -38.92 9.91
N VAL A 511 9.79 -37.62 9.63
CA VAL A 511 9.29 -37.00 8.40
C VAL A 511 10.45 -36.30 7.72
N THR A 512 10.68 -36.62 6.45
CA THR A 512 11.61 -35.87 5.58
C THR A 512 10.78 -35.02 4.63
N VAL A 513 10.94 -33.70 4.74
CA VAL A 513 10.31 -32.73 3.89
C VAL A 513 11.30 -32.28 2.83
N GLU A 514 10.88 -32.18 1.59
CA GLU A 514 11.61 -31.57 0.48
C GLU A 514 10.93 -30.30 0.04
N ASN A 515 11.70 -29.25 -0.14
CA ASN A 515 11.25 -27.98 -0.72
C ASN A 515 11.73 -27.91 -2.16
N LEU A 516 10.83 -27.95 -3.12
CA LEU A 516 11.12 -27.83 -4.55
C LEU A 516 11.16 -26.37 -5.02
N GLY A 517 10.65 -25.45 -4.20
CA GLY A 517 10.54 -24.04 -4.51
C GLY A 517 11.82 -23.24 -4.29
N GLY A 518 11.73 -21.93 -4.59
CA GLY A 518 12.89 -21.03 -4.59
C GLY A 518 13.19 -20.34 -3.26
N ALA A 519 12.23 -20.27 -2.33
CA ALA A 519 12.40 -19.62 -1.03
C ALA A 519 12.47 -20.63 0.11
N ALA A 520 13.39 -20.41 1.04
CA ALA A 520 13.46 -21.19 2.29
C ALA A 520 12.41 -20.71 3.28
N ALA A 521 11.87 -21.60 4.12
CA ALA A 521 10.99 -21.20 5.21
C ALA A 521 11.03 -22.21 6.37
N GLU A 522 10.65 -21.73 7.54
CA GLU A 522 10.33 -22.58 8.68
C GLU A 522 8.85 -22.96 8.62
N VAL A 523 8.58 -24.25 8.55
CA VAL A 523 7.23 -24.77 8.30
C VAL A 523 6.81 -25.74 9.40
N ALA A 524 5.52 -25.78 9.72
CA ALA A 524 4.96 -26.76 10.65
C ALA A 524 4.93 -28.16 9.99
N VAL A 525 5.44 -29.17 10.71
CA VAL A 525 5.28 -30.57 10.36
C VAL A 525 4.41 -31.22 11.42
N ILE A 526 3.30 -31.80 11.02
CA ILE A 526 2.23 -32.30 11.90
C ILE A 526 2.12 -33.82 11.74
N GLY A 527 2.21 -34.52 12.85
CA GLY A 527 1.86 -35.93 12.94
C GLY A 527 0.46 -36.09 13.51
N ARG A 528 -0.38 -36.90 12.89
CA ARG A 528 -1.72 -37.22 13.37
C ARG A 528 -1.91 -38.69 13.65
N ALA A 529 -2.58 -38.99 14.75
CA ALA A 529 -3.10 -40.28 15.12
C ALA A 529 -4.60 -40.16 15.40
N LYS A 530 -5.28 -41.24 15.71
CA LYS A 530 -6.73 -41.27 15.94
C LYS A 530 -7.20 -40.23 16.95
N ASP A 531 -6.49 -40.09 18.07
CA ASP A 531 -6.87 -39.24 19.20
C ASP A 531 -5.75 -38.26 19.61
N GLU A 532 -4.74 -38.05 18.74
CA GLU A 532 -3.58 -37.24 19.04
C GLU A 532 -3.09 -36.51 17.78
N SER A 533 -2.70 -35.26 17.96
CA SER A 533 -1.98 -34.49 16.94
C SER A 533 -0.82 -33.77 17.63
N ASP A 534 0.37 -33.90 17.11
CA ASP A 534 1.55 -33.15 17.56
C ASP A 534 2.22 -32.47 16.36
N SER A 535 2.80 -31.31 16.58
CA SER A 535 3.46 -30.53 15.53
C SER A 535 4.81 -30.01 16.00
N ARG A 536 5.75 -29.94 15.07
CA ARG A 536 7.04 -29.30 15.27
C ARG A 536 7.43 -28.47 14.08
N ARG A 537 8.18 -27.41 14.33
CA ARG A 537 8.65 -26.52 13.28
C ARG A 537 9.97 -27.05 12.71
N LEU A 538 10.13 -26.90 11.39
CA LEU A 538 11.29 -27.36 10.63
C LEU A 538 11.71 -26.28 9.63
N TRP A 539 12.96 -25.83 9.72
CA TRP A 539 13.55 -25.01 8.66
C TRP A 539 13.89 -25.90 7.45
N VAL A 540 13.32 -25.57 6.30
CA VAL A 540 13.56 -26.28 5.03
C VAL A 540 14.17 -25.32 4.02
N PRO A 541 15.48 -25.43 3.72
CA PRO A 541 16.13 -24.58 2.73
C PRO A 541 15.52 -24.78 1.33
N ALA A 542 15.64 -23.73 0.49
CA ALA A 542 15.20 -23.81 -0.90
C ALA A 542 15.90 -24.96 -1.66
N ARG A 543 15.14 -25.76 -2.40
CA ARG A 543 15.61 -26.87 -3.23
C ARG A 543 16.40 -27.93 -2.45
N GLN A 544 16.07 -28.13 -1.17
CA GLN A 544 16.74 -29.09 -0.30
C GLN A 544 15.74 -29.90 0.53
N LYS A 545 16.28 -30.91 1.22
CA LYS A 545 15.54 -31.77 2.16
C LYS A 545 15.96 -31.45 3.58
N ALA A 546 14.99 -31.55 4.48
CA ALA A 546 15.23 -31.52 5.92
C ALA A 546 14.39 -32.59 6.60
N THR A 547 14.88 -33.12 7.72
CA THR A 547 14.21 -34.21 8.44
C THR A 547 13.93 -33.81 9.88
N ILE A 548 12.72 -34.12 10.34
CA ILE A 548 12.30 -33.90 11.72
C ILE A 548 11.78 -35.19 12.34
N ARG A 549 11.85 -35.27 13.69
CA ARG A 549 11.33 -36.38 14.48
C ARG A 549 10.30 -35.86 15.47
N ILE A 550 9.11 -36.46 15.46
CA ILE A 550 7.99 -36.10 16.31
C ILE A 550 7.66 -37.28 17.20
N PRO A 551 7.87 -37.22 18.54
CA PRO A 551 7.43 -38.25 19.45
C PRO A 551 5.92 -38.19 19.60
N MET A 552 5.24 -39.34 19.49
CA MET A 552 3.80 -39.50 19.64
C MET A 552 3.48 -40.65 20.61
N ARG A 553 2.39 -40.51 21.33
CA ARG A 553 1.91 -41.56 22.24
C ARG A 553 1.22 -42.68 21.49
N SER A 554 0.39 -42.27 20.50
CA SER A 554 -0.38 -43.18 19.67
C SER A 554 0.31 -43.41 18.34
N GLN A 555 -0.04 -44.52 17.67
CA GLN A 555 0.48 -44.85 16.35
C GLN A 555 0.02 -43.79 15.33
N PRO A 556 0.96 -43.05 14.69
CA PRO A 556 0.60 -42.05 13.70
C PRO A 556 0.01 -42.70 12.44
N THR A 557 -1.01 -42.08 11.91
CA THR A 557 -1.75 -42.50 10.71
C THR A 557 -1.51 -41.56 9.51
N GLU A 558 -1.15 -40.32 9.79
CA GLU A 558 -0.96 -39.30 8.77
C GLU A 558 0.14 -38.32 9.17
N ALA A 559 0.89 -37.84 8.19
CA ALA A 559 1.79 -36.69 8.33
C ALA A 559 1.39 -35.59 7.37
N GLN A 560 1.48 -34.36 7.83
CA GLN A 560 1.23 -33.15 7.04
C GLN A 560 2.41 -32.20 7.20
N VAL A 561 2.81 -31.55 6.10
CA VAL A 561 3.69 -30.38 6.09
C VAL A 561 2.85 -29.15 5.79
N ASN A 562 3.18 -28.02 6.41
CA ASN A 562 2.51 -26.73 6.30
C ASN A 562 1.04 -26.73 6.75
N ASP A 563 0.78 -26.00 7.82
CA ASP A 563 -0.58 -25.78 8.34
C ASP A 563 -1.34 -24.67 7.59
N GLY A 564 -0.74 -24.09 6.54
CA GLY A 564 -1.24 -22.95 5.78
C GLY A 564 -0.69 -21.60 6.23
N SER A 565 0.24 -21.59 7.19
CA SER A 565 0.90 -20.38 7.69
C SER A 565 2.03 -19.88 6.78
N VAL A 566 2.54 -20.73 5.89
CA VAL A 566 3.53 -20.38 4.87
C VAL A 566 2.85 -20.41 3.50
N PRO A 567 2.94 -19.32 2.69
CA PRO A 567 2.41 -19.35 1.34
C PRO A 567 3.30 -20.24 0.47
N GLU A 568 2.70 -21.17 -0.27
CA GLU A 568 3.41 -22.06 -1.18
C GLU A 568 2.66 -22.27 -2.50
N SER A 569 3.41 -22.67 -3.52
CA SER A 569 2.88 -22.79 -4.87
C SER A 569 1.91 -23.95 -5.06
N ASN A 570 2.02 -25.01 -4.24
CA ASN A 570 1.18 -26.21 -4.34
C ASN A 570 0.98 -26.86 -2.96
N MET A 571 -0.21 -26.74 -2.40
CA MET A 571 -0.57 -27.35 -1.11
C MET A 571 -1.22 -28.75 -1.24
N ALA A 572 -1.44 -29.24 -2.46
CA ALA A 572 -2.17 -30.49 -2.67
C ALA A 572 -1.35 -31.75 -2.33
N ASN A 573 -0.02 -31.63 -2.25
CA ASN A 573 0.94 -32.71 -1.99
C ASN A 573 1.49 -32.72 -0.55
N ASN A 574 0.89 -31.95 0.35
CA ASN A 574 1.37 -31.74 1.73
C ASN A 574 0.96 -32.82 2.72
N VAL A 575 0.08 -33.73 2.37
CA VAL A 575 -0.47 -34.75 3.28
C VAL A 575 -0.15 -36.13 2.74
N VAL A 576 0.41 -36.99 3.60
CA VAL A 576 0.77 -38.36 3.25
C VAL A 576 0.35 -39.33 4.38
N PRO A 577 -0.29 -40.47 4.07
CA PRO A 577 -0.57 -41.48 5.06
C PRO A 577 0.73 -42.15 5.57
N VAL A 578 0.79 -42.40 6.85
CA VAL A 578 1.90 -43.13 7.48
C VAL A 578 1.65 -44.63 7.35
N GLN A 579 2.47 -45.30 6.55
CA GLN A 579 2.37 -46.76 6.44
C GLN A 579 2.79 -47.42 7.76
N SER A 580 1.93 -48.26 8.31
CA SER A 580 2.31 -49.14 9.41
C SER A 580 3.27 -50.16 8.85
N ASN A 581 4.56 -50.14 9.24
CA ASN A 581 5.42 -51.30 9.08
C ASN A 581 4.87 -52.42 9.97
N SER A 582 3.89 -53.18 9.44
CA SER A 582 3.62 -54.51 9.95
C SER A 582 4.93 -55.30 9.74
N GLN A 583 5.54 -55.65 10.83
CA GLN A 583 6.81 -56.36 11.00
C GLN A 583 7.04 -57.43 9.93
N GLN A 584 8.23 -57.43 9.35
CA GLN A 584 8.97 -58.67 9.10
C GLN A 584 10.01 -58.85 10.19
#